data_499f74e6dcac79544c7fe60e8f20f1dd
#
_entry.id   499f74e6dcac79544c7fe60e8f20f1dd
#
_cell.length_a   1.000
_cell.length_b   1.000
_cell.length_c   1.000
_cell.angle_alpha   90.00
_cell.angle_beta   90.00
_cell.angle_gamma   90.00
#
_symmetry.space_group_name_H-M   'P 1'
#
loop_
_entity.id
_entity.type
_entity.pdbx_description
1 polymer ?
#
loop_
_entity_poly.entity_id
_entity_poly.type
_entity_poly.pdbx_seq_one_letter_code
_entity_poly.pdbx_strand_id
1 'polypeptide(L)'
;MIIGLMLFSISLMIPIAHSNGDIEAGKSKAMLCSACHGADGNSINPEWPSLAGQHEKYLIDAVTAYKNGTRNNAVMGPLAMSLSQKDIKDLAAFYNSLSMSKKDFDLELAKKGEAL
;
A
#
# COMPACT_ATOMS: atom_id res chain seq x y z
N MET A 1 4.65 -36.53 -54.69
CA MET A 1 3.75 -35.50 -54.14
C MET A 1 3.93 -35.55 -52.63
N ILE A 2 4.78 -34.65 -52.08
CA ILE A 2 5.14 -34.64 -50.63
C ILE A 2 4.36 -33.49 -50.01
N ILE A 3 3.37 -33.84 -49.17
CA ILE A 3 2.57 -32.87 -48.43
C ILE A 3 3.34 -32.51 -47.14
N GLY A 4 3.93 -31.31 -47.15
CA GLY A 4 4.60 -30.78 -45.96
C GLY A 4 3.60 -30.31 -44.90
N LEU A 5 3.62 -30.96 -43.75
CA LEU A 5 2.81 -30.62 -42.58
C LEU A 5 3.49 -29.46 -41.84
N MET A 6 2.99 -28.21 -42.03
CA MET A 6 3.45 -27.05 -41.24
C MET A 6 2.82 -27.12 -39.84
N LEU A 7 3.65 -27.44 -38.84
CA LEU A 7 3.29 -27.31 -37.44
C LEU A 7 3.32 -25.83 -37.02
N PHE A 8 2.14 -25.24 -36.86
CA PHE A 8 1.98 -23.86 -36.34
C PHE A 8 2.08 -23.93 -34.83
N SER A 9 3.25 -23.56 -34.29
CA SER A 9 3.44 -23.43 -32.83
C SER A 9 2.70 -22.19 -32.35
N ILE A 10 1.54 -22.39 -31.69
CA ILE A 10 0.83 -21.32 -30.96
C ILE A 10 1.56 -21.09 -29.64
N SER A 11 2.36 -20.04 -29.59
CA SER A 11 2.94 -19.56 -28.32
C SER A 11 1.85 -18.95 -27.46
N LEU A 12 1.44 -19.68 -26.45
CA LEU A 12 0.48 -19.21 -25.43
C LEU A 12 1.19 -18.15 -24.56
N MET A 13 1.01 -16.88 -24.87
CA MET A 13 1.40 -15.78 -23.97
C MET A 13 0.48 -15.82 -22.77
N ILE A 14 0.94 -16.39 -21.65
CA ILE A 14 0.27 -16.31 -20.35
C ILE A 14 0.53 -14.89 -19.83
N PRO A 15 -0.51 -14.04 -19.65
CA PRO A 15 -0.31 -12.75 -19.02
C PRO A 15 0.19 -12.99 -17.60
N ILE A 16 1.34 -12.42 -17.24
CA ILE A 16 1.81 -12.36 -15.86
C ILE A 16 0.85 -11.41 -15.17
N ALA A 17 -0.12 -11.94 -14.47
CA ALA A 17 -0.96 -11.15 -13.58
C ALA A 17 -0.06 -10.59 -12.47
N HIS A 18 0.26 -9.31 -12.56
CA HIS A 18 0.75 -8.57 -11.40
C HIS A 18 -0.41 -8.57 -10.42
N SER A 19 -0.33 -9.42 -9.42
CA SER A 19 -1.32 -9.42 -8.35
C SER A 19 -1.11 -8.13 -7.54
N ASN A 20 -1.90 -7.11 -7.86
CA ASN A 20 -2.18 -6.04 -6.92
C ASN A 20 -2.70 -6.70 -5.63
N GLY A 21 -2.46 -6.06 -4.47
CA GLY A 21 -2.96 -6.61 -3.21
C GLY A 21 -4.48 -6.78 -3.22
N ASP A 22 -4.99 -7.68 -2.39
CA ASP A 22 -6.42 -7.92 -2.21
C ASP A 22 -6.96 -6.95 -1.15
N ILE A 23 -7.90 -6.08 -1.56
CA ILE A 23 -8.50 -5.04 -0.71
C ILE A 23 -9.26 -5.65 0.47
N GLU A 24 -10.04 -6.72 0.27
CA GLU A 24 -10.83 -7.34 1.35
C GLU A 24 -9.94 -8.09 2.35
N ALA A 25 -8.90 -8.76 1.87
CA ALA A 25 -7.88 -9.35 2.74
C ALA A 25 -7.14 -8.27 3.53
N GLY A 26 -6.79 -7.15 2.89
CA GLY A 26 -6.17 -6.00 3.52
C GLY A 26 -7.05 -5.37 4.59
N LYS A 27 -8.36 -5.19 4.32
CA LYS A 27 -9.34 -4.70 5.27
C LYS A 27 -9.40 -5.56 6.54
N SER A 28 -9.42 -6.87 6.38
CA SER A 28 -9.45 -7.80 7.51
C SER A 28 -8.20 -7.67 8.38
N LYS A 29 -7.04 -7.47 7.79
CA LYS A 29 -5.76 -7.28 8.50
C LYS A 29 -5.61 -5.88 9.10
N ALA A 30 -6.23 -4.87 8.52
CA ALA A 30 -6.16 -3.48 8.96
C ALA A 30 -6.75 -3.24 10.36
N MET A 31 -7.51 -4.19 10.92
CA MET A 31 -8.04 -4.08 12.29
C MET A 31 -6.93 -3.81 13.33
N LEU A 32 -5.76 -4.43 13.17
CA LEU A 32 -4.63 -4.20 14.05
C LEU A 32 -4.02 -2.79 13.90
N CYS A 33 -4.09 -2.23 12.70
CA CYS A 33 -3.53 -0.93 12.36
C CYS A 33 -4.46 0.23 12.76
N SER A 34 -5.78 -0.02 12.74
CA SER A 34 -6.83 0.97 12.95
C SER A 34 -6.81 1.62 14.32
N ALA A 35 -6.30 0.92 15.34
CA ALA A 35 -6.18 1.46 16.70
C ALA A 35 -5.34 2.74 16.76
N CYS A 36 -4.34 2.85 15.89
CA CYS A 36 -3.45 4.01 15.83
C CYS A 36 -3.71 4.89 14.60
N HIS A 37 -3.95 4.27 13.44
CA HIS A 37 -4.06 4.99 12.17
C HIS A 37 -5.50 5.38 11.79
N GLY A 38 -6.47 5.11 12.67
CA GLY A 38 -7.90 5.38 12.42
C GLY A 38 -8.60 4.22 11.71
N ALA A 39 -9.88 4.02 12.03
CA ALA A 39 -10.69 2.93 11.46
C ALA A 39 -10.88 3.05 9.94
N ASP A 40 -10.88 4.28 9.45
CA ASP A 40 -10.96 4.65 8.03
C ASP A 40 -9.59 5.03 7.43
N GLY A 41 -8.49 4.78 8.16
CA GLY A 41 -7.14 5.14 7.77
C GLY A 41 -6.80 6.62 7.93
N ASN A 42 -7.70 7.42 8.51
CA ASN A 42 -7.48 8.84 8.82
C ASN A 42 -7.20 9.00 10.32
N SER A 43 -5.95 9.18 10.69
CA SER A 43 -5.55 9.37 12.08
C SER A 43 -6.03 10.71 12.63
N ILE A 44 -6.57 10.66 13.84
CA ILE A 44 -6.91 11.87 14.63
C ILE A 44 -5.76 12.32 15.53
N ASN A 45 -4.74 11.46 15.72
CA ASN A 45 -3.58 11.77 16.54
C ASN A 45 -2.43 12.25 15.64
N PRO A 46 -1.86 13.47 15.86
CA PRO A 46 -0.78 14.01 15.04
C PRO A 46 0.52 13.20 15.12
N GLU A 47 0.71 12.39 16.16
CA GLU A 47 1.87 11.50 16.31
C GLU A 47 1.85 10.34 15.32
N TRP A 48 0.68 9.99 14.78
CA TRP A 48 0.50 8.84 13.91
C TRP A 48 0.02 9.28 12.52
N PRO A 49 0.66 8.81 11.44
CA PRO A 49 0.26 9.24 10.10
C PRO A 49 -1.09 8.67 9.68
N SER A 50 -1.84 9.44 8.91
CA SER A 50 -2.96 8.90 8.13
C SER A 50 -2.41 8.03 6.99
N LEU A 51 -3.11 6.93 6.70
CA LEU A 51 -2.75 5.96 5.67
C LEU A 51 -3.73 5.97 4.48
N ALA A 52 -4.95 6.49 4.71
CA ALA A 52 -5.99 6.57 3.67
C ALA A 52 -5.51 7.36 2.44
N GLY A 53 -5.75 6.80 1.26
CA GLY A 53 -5.38 7.41 -0.02
C GLY A 53 -3.88 7.44 -0.31
N GLN A 54 -3.04 6.81 0.52
CA GLN A 54 -1.60 6.77 0.29
C GLN A 54 -1.28 5.81 -0.86
N HIS A 55 -0.24 6.10 -1.62
CA HIS A 55 0.21 5.27 -2.74
C HIS A 55 0.64 3.88 -2.29
N GLU A 56 0.15 2.82 -2.95
CA GLU A 56 0.47 1.43 -2.62
C GLU A 56 1.97 1.18 -2.54
N LYS A 57 2.72 1.64 -3.56
CA LYS A 57 4.17 1.47 -3.57
C LYS A 57 4.84 2.07 -2.35
N TYR A 58 4.44 3.28 -1.95
CA TYR A 58 4.99 3.92 -0.74
C TYR A 58 4.69 3.12 0.52
N LEU A 59 3.45 2.63 0.67
CA LEU A 59 3.06 1.81 1.82
C LEU A 59 3.85 0.51 1.87
N ILE A 60 4.00 -0.19 0.73
CA ILE A 60 4.79 -1.42 0.64
C ILE A 60 6.23 -1.17 1.06
N ASP A 61 6.86 -0.14 0.49
CA ASP A 61 8.27 0.19 0.77
C ASP A 61 8.45 0.57 2.25
N ALA A 62 7.57 1.42 2.81
CA ALA A 62 7.65 1.89 4.18
C ALA A 62 7.46 0.74 5.20
N VAL A 63 6.45 -0.12 5.02
CA VAL A 63 6.22 -1.26 5.91
C VAL A 63 7.33 -2.30 5.80
N THR A 64 7.83 -2.53 4.57
CA THR A 64 8.99 -3.42 4.36
C THR A 64 10.24 -2.88 5.04
N ALA A 65 10.46 -1.57 5.00
CA ALA A 65 11.59 -0.92 5.67
C ALA A 65 11.51 -1.06 7.21
N TYR A 66 10.33 -0.99 7.81
CA TYR A 66 10.15 -1.32 9.22
C TYR A 66 10.41 -2.80 9.50
N LYS A 67 9.90 -3.69 8.64
CA LYS A 67 10.05 -5.14 8.79
C LYS A 67 11.50 -5.60 8.75
N ASN A 68 12.33 -5.02 7.88
CA ASN A 68 13.75 -5.38 7.73
C ASN A 68 14.70 -4.52 8.57
N GLY A 69 14.17 -3.57 9.36
CA GLY A 69 14.94 -2.73 10.26
C GLY A 69 15.70 -1.57 9.60
N THR A 70 15.54 -1.32 8.30
CA THR A 70 16.14 -0.15 7.62
C THR A 70 15.47 1.16 8.00
N ARG A 71 14.23 1.07 8.51
CA ARG A 71 13.51 2.18 9.16
C ARG A 71 13.17 1.78 10.59
N ASN A 72 13.75 2.48 11.56
CA ASN A 72 13.55 2.17 12.97
C ASN A 72 12.32 2.86 13.55
N ASN A 73 11.47 2.08 14.22
CA ASN A 73 10.38 2.57 15.06
C ASN A 73 10.01 1.48 16.06
N ALA A 74 9.95 1.82 17.34
CA ALA A 74 9.72 0.87 18.42
C ALA A 74 8.33 0.20 18.39
N VAL A 75 7.34 0.84 17.73
CA VAL A 75 5.99 0.32 17.60
C VAL A 75 5.81 -0.40 16.25
N MET A 76 6.15 0.28 15.14
CA MET A 76 5.92 -0.25 13.80
C MET A 76 6.84 -1.43 13.44
N GLY A 77 8.07 -1.47 13.97
CA GLY A 77 9.00 -2.56 13.70
C GLY A 77 8.43 -3.93 14.09
N PRO A 78 8.09 -4.18 15.36
CA PRO A 78 7.49 -5.45 15.78
C PRO A 78 6.20 -5.82 15.05
N LEU A 79 5.32 -4.83 14.78
CA LEU A 79 4.09 -5.06 14.02
C LEU A 79 4.39 -5.50 12.58
N ALA A 80 5.29 -4.81 11.89
CA ALA A 80 5.66 -5.13 10.52
C ALA A 80 6.35 -6.49 10.40
N MET A 81 7.12 -6.91 11.41
CA MET A 81 7.78 -8.23 11.42
C MET A 81 6.79 -9.39 11.33
N SER A 82 5.59 -9.25 11.88
CA SER A 82 4.54 -10.27 11.85
C SER A 82 3.85 -10.43 10.49
N LEU A 83 3.99 -9.46 9.58
CA LEU A 83 3.32 -9.43 8.28
C LEU A 83 4.11 -10.22 7.23
N SER A 84 3.43 -11.01 6.40
CA SER A 84 4.00 -11.56 5.18
C SER A 84 4.09 -10.48 4.09
N GLN A 85 4.82 -10.74 3.01
CA GLN A 85 4.86 -9.84 1.84
C GLN A 85 3.49 -9.68 1.18
N LYS A 86 2.68 -10.76 1.21
CA LYS A 86 1.30 -10.70 0.73
C LYS A 86 0.46 -9.78 1.60
N ASP A 87 0.57 -9.89 2.92
CA ASP A 87 -0.16 -9.04 3.87
C ASP A 87 0.16 -7.55 3.66
N ILE A 88 1.42 -7.23 3.41
CA ILE A 88 1.87 -5.85 3.16
C ILE A 88 1.23 -5.31 1.88
N LYS A 89 1.17 -6.11 0.81
CA LYS A 89 0.50 -5.72 -0.44
C LYS A 89 -1.00 -5.54 -0.26
N ASP A 90 -1.65 -6.45 0.43
CA ASP A 90 -3.08 -6.40 0.69
C ASP A 90 -3.45 -5.15 1.51
N LEU A 91 -2.70 -4.87 2.58
CA LEU A 91 -2.85 -3.66 3.38
C LEU A 91 -2.62 -2.39 2.56
N ALA A 92 -1.62 -2.38 1.70
CA ALA A 92 -1.33 -1.24 0.83
C ALA A 92 -2.49 -0.96 -0.14
N ALA A 93 -3.03 -2.01 -0.79
CA ALA A 93 -4.19 -1.89 -1.66
C ALA A 93 -5.43 -1.39 -0.91
N PHE A 94 -5.68 -1.89 0.29
CA PHE A 94 -6.79 -1.44 1.12
C PHE A 94 -6.67 0.04 1.48
N TYR A 95 -5.55 0.48 2.06
CA TYR A 95 -5.39 1.89 2.45
C TYR A 95 -5.36 2.85 1.26
N ASN A 96 -4.81 2.43 0.12
CA ASN A 96 -4.86 3.21 -1.12
C ASN A 96 -6.29 3.43 -1.61
N SER A 97 -7.18 2.44 -1.43
CA SER A 97 -8.58 2.52 -1.84
C SER A 97 -9.44 3.45 -0.97
N LEU A 98 -8.95 3.84 0.20
CA LEU A 98 -9.67 4.71 1.13
C LEU A 98 -9.55 6.19 0.75
N SER A 99 -10.56 6.97 1.10
CA SER A 99 -10.55 8.41 0.90
C SER A 99 -9.80 9.13 2.01
N MET A 100 -8.87 9.99 1.62
CA MET A 100 -8.19 10.89 2.54
C MET A 100 -9.17 11.96 3.04
N SER A 101 -9.27 12.15 4.35
CA SER A 101 -10.05 13.25 4.92
C SER A 101 -9.39 14.59 4.58
N LYS A 102 -10.20 15.57 4.18
CA LYS A 102 -9.73 16.95 4.08
C LYS A 102 -9.42 17.44 5.48
N LYS A 103 -8.18 17.85 5.71
CA LYS A 103 -7.79 18.55 6.94
C LYS A 103 -7.79 20.03 6.66
N ASP A 104 -8.25 20.82 7.63
CA ASP A 104 -8.07 22.26 7.58
C ASP A 104 -6.58 22.57 7.58
N PHE A 105 -6.18 23.52 6.77
CA PHE A 105 -4.80 23.99 6.67
C PHE A 105 -4.77 25.51 6.81
N ASP A 106 -3.66 26.02 7.30
CA ASP A 106 -3.42 27.45 7.43
C ASP A 106 -3.19 28.05 6.04
N LEU A 107 -4.18 28.82 5.56
CA LEU A 107 -4.15 29.46 4.24
C LEU A 107 -2.99 30.46 4.10
N GLU A 108 -2.58 31.14 5.17
CA GLU A 108 -1.48 32.10 5.14
C GLU A 108 -0.13 31.39 5.01
N LEU A 109 0.03 30.25 5.69
CA LEU A 109 1.21 29.40 5.51
C LEU A 109 1.27 28.77 4.12
N ALA A 110 0.13 28.32 3.60
CA ALA A 110 0.05 27.75 2.24
C ALA A 110 0.46 28.79 1.18
N LYS A 111 -0.04 30.03 1.25
CA LYS A 111 0.34 31.12 0.34
C LYS A 111 1.83 31.47 0.41
N LYS A 112 2.43 31.42 1.61
CA LYS A 112 3.88 31.59 1.75
C LYS A 112 4.67 30.49 1.07
N GLY A 113 4.15 29.25 1.11
CA GLY A 113 4.75 28.11 0.41
C GLY A 113 4.68 28.20 -1.11
N GLU A 114 3.60 28.77 -1.67
CA GLU A 114 3.47 28.99 -3.12
C GLU A 114 4.49 30.00 -3.68
N ALA A 115 5.01 30.89 -2.81
CA ALA A 115 5.97 31.94 -3.21
C ALA A 115 7.43 31.46 -3.21
N LEU A 116 7.70 30.18 -2.84
CA LEU A 116 9.03 29.56 -2.79
C LEU A 116 9.34 28.77 -4.04
#